data_6f6c9efa7cecfc9fe5c194eb30711214
#
_entry.id   6f6c9efa7cecfc9fe5c194eb30711214
#
_cell.length_a   1.000
_cell.length_b   1.000
_cell.length_c   1.000
_cell.angle_alpha   90.00
_cell.angle_beta   90.00
_cell.angle_gamma   90.00
#
_symmetry.space_group_name_H-M   'P 1'
#
loop_
_entity.id
_entity.type
_entity.pdbx_description
1 polymer ?
#
loop_
_entity_poly.entity_id
_entity_poly.type
_entity_poly.pdbx_seq_one_letter_code
_entity_poly.pdbx_strand_id
1 'polypeptide(L)'
;LKITEYAEKQGIVTMTENHGMISQDSERVERIWNAVAHDNFKLLIDIGNFACADEDSFLAVARLAPYARHVHAKDFAPAVTDGFMTRGGRRSRGAVIGEGFIPVLPCLRALMHAGYDGYITVEYEGSEDPLAAIARGKANLEALLKQAKPE
;
A
#
# COMPACT_ATOMS: atom_id res chain seq x y z
N LEU A 1 17.71 -8.66 -9.26
CA LEU A 1 17.75 -10.01 -9.81
C LEU A 1 18.59 -10.95 -8.93
N LYS A 2 19.91 -10.74 -8.74
CA LYS A 2 20.78 -11.67 -7.96
C LYS A 2 20.27 -12.02 -6.55
N ILE A 3 19.71 -11.05 -5.83
CA ILE A 3 19.12 -11.27 -4.50
C ILE A 3 17.90 -12.19 -4.62
N THR A 4 17.06 -11.98 -5.62
CA THR A 4 15.85 -12.76 -5.90
C THR A 4 16.17 -14.22 -6.23
N GLU A 5 17.17 -14.44 -7.09
CA GLU A 5 17.67 -15.78 -7.45
C GLU A 5 18.29 -16.54 -6.26
N TYR A 6 18.98 -15.80 -5.38
CA TYR A 6 19.52 -16.40 -4.14
C TYR A 6 18.40 -16.73 -3.15
N ALA A 7 17.46 -15.82 -2.94
CA ALA A 7 16.33 -16.00 -2.03
C ALA A 7 15.43 -17.18 -2.44
N GLU A 8 15.19 -17.35 -3.75
CA GLU A 8 14.42 -18.47 -4.28
C GLU A 8 15.02 -19.83 -3.86
N LYS A 9 16.35 -19.97 -3.92
CA LYS A 9 17.05 -21.19 -3.47
C LYS A 9 16.90 -21.46 -1.97
N GLN A 10 16.52 -20.44 -1.19
CA GLN A 10 16.24 -20.53 0.24
C GLN A 10 14.74 -20.63 0.55
N GLY A 11 13.86 -20.70 -0.46
CA GLY A 11 12.41 -20.70 -0.30
C GLY A 11 11.85 -19.36 0.20
N ILE A 12 12.56 -18.25 -0.04
CA ILE A 12 12.19 -16.90 0.40
C ILE A 12 11.75 -16.08 -0.81
N VAL A 13 10.53 -15.52 -0.77
CA VAL A 13 10.02 -14.58 -1.78
C VAL A 13 10.60 -13.19 -1.50
N THR A 14 11.08 -12.53 -2.54
CA THR A 14 11.51 -11.12 -2.46
C THR A 14 10.42 -10.19 -2.95
N MET A 15 10.35 -9.01 -2.36
CA MET A 15 9.37 -7.97 -2.75
C MET A 15 10.03 -6.60 -2.79
N THR A 16 9.45 -5.69 -3.59
CA THR A 16 9.67 -4.26 -3.46
C THR A 16 8.38 -3.58 -3.06
N GLU A 17 8.50 -2.56 -2.22
CA GLU A 17 7.40 -1.70 -1.81
C GLU A 17 7.37 -0.42 -2.67
N ASN A 18 6.19 0.10 -2.92
CA ASN A 18 6.00 1.45 -3.44
C ASN A 18 6.27 2.48 -2.34
N HIS A 19 7.55 2.80 -2.13
CA HIS A 19 8.00 3.66 -1.05
C HIS A 19 9.11 4.62 -1.49
N GLY A 20 9.16 5.80 -0.88
CA GLY A 20 10.20 6.79 -1.09
C GLY A 20 10.16 7.44 -2.48
N MET A 21 11.05 8.39 -2.72
CA MET A 21 10.99 9.26 -3.90
C MET A 21 11.23 8.55 -5.24
N ILE A 22 11.92 7.41 -5.24
CA ILE A 22 12.35 6.73 -6.47
C ILE A 22 11.29 5.75 -6.98
N SER A 23 10.64 4.99 -6.08
CA SER A 23 9.74 3.89 -6.43
C SER A 23 8.36 4.04 -5.77
N GLN A 24 7.81 5.24 -5.71
CA GLN A 24 6.58 5.51 -4.99
C GLN A 24 5.34 5.43 -5.87
N ASP A 25 5.41 5.88 -7.12
CA ASP A 25 4.30 5.81 -8.06
C ASP A 25 4.22 4.47 -8.79
N SER A 26 3.03 4.12 -9.25
CA SER A 26 2.73 2.82 -9.86
C SER A 26 3.54 2.56 -11.13
N GLU A 27 3.81 3.59 -11.93
CA GLU A 27 4.57 3.45 -13.16
C GLU A 27 6.02 3.03 -12.90
N ARG A 28 6.67 3.67 -11.90
CA ARG A 28 8.05 3.33 -11.53
C ARG A 28 8.14 1.95 -10.89
N VAL A 29 7.17 1.60 -10.05
CA VAL A 29 7.09 0.25 -9.44
C VAL A 29 6.94 -0.82 -10.52
N GLU A 30 6.05 -0.62 -11.48
CA GLU A 30 5.86 -1.55 -12.59
C GLU A 30 7.12 -1.68 -13.47
N ARG A 31 7.84 -0.58 -13.71
CA ARG A 31 9.13 -0.62 -14.41
C ARG A 31 10.17 -1.45 -13.66
N ILE A 32 10.23 -1.35 -12.31
CA ILE A 32 11.14 -2.15 -11.49
C ILE A 32 10.74 -3.63 -11.59
N TRP A 33 9.46 -3.94 -11.45
CA TRP A 33 8.95 -5.31 -11.55
C TRP A 33 9.29 -5.93 -12.92
N ASN A 34 9.03 -5.21 -14.00
CA ASN A 34 9.36 -5.63 -15.36
C ASN A 34 10.87 -5.79 -15.59
N ALA A 35 11.69 -4.94 -14.98
CA ALA A 35 13.15 -5.01 -15.12
C ALA A 35 13.77 -6.20 -14.37
N VAL A 36 13.19 -6.59 -13.23
CA VAL A 36 13.61 -7.80 -12.49
C VAL A 36 13.15 -9.05 -13.23
N ALA A 37 11.93 -9.07 -13.75
CA ALA A 37 11.35 -10.12 -14.58
C ALA A 37 11.61 -11.54 -14.03
N HIS A 38 11.28 -11.79 -12.76
CA HIS A 38 11.53 -13.04 -12.08
C HIS A 38 10.34 -13.47 -11.23
N ASP A 39 9.92 -14.74 -11.31
CA ASP A 39 8.71 -15.23 -10.64
C ASP A 39 8.77 -15.12 -9.11
N ASN A 40 9.96 -15.20 -8.53
CA ASN A 40 10.17 -15.04 -7.08
C ASN A 40 10.31 -13.57 -6.63
N PHE A 41 10.10 -12.60 -7.55
CA PHE A 41 10.05 -11.17 -7.22
C PHE A 41 8.61 -10.67 -7.31
N LYS A 42 8.08 -10.12 -6.24
CA LYS A 42 6.69 -9.69 -6.10
C LYS A 42 6.61 -8.25 -5.63
N LEU A 43 5.39 -7.73 -5.47
CA LEU A 43 5.16 -6.41 -4.93
C LEU A 43 4.58 -6.49 -3.51
N LEU A 44 5.10 -5.65 -2.62
CA LEU A 44 4.41 -5.18 -1.45
C LEU A 44 3.72 -3.87 -1.85
N ILE A 45 2.41 -3.84 -1.81
CA ILE A 45 1.61 -2.66 -2.16
C ILE A 45 1.16 -1.96 -0.89
N ASP A 46 1.71 -0.77 -0.64
CA ASP A 46 1.15 0.16 0.33
C ASP A 46 0.10 1.04 -0.37
N ILE A 47 -1.15 0.93 0.05
CA ILE A 47 -2.27 1.64 -0.60
C ILE A 47 -2.23 3.15 -0.36
N GLY A 48 -1.55 3.62 0.69
CA GLY A 48 -1.44 5.04 1.02
C GLY A 48 -0.28 5.75 0.31
N ASN A 49 0.85 5.06 0.13
CA ASN A 49 2.08 5.68 -0.37
C ASN A 49 1.97 6.28 -1.78
N PHE A 50 1.03 5.83 -2.61
CA PHE A 50 0.76 6.45 -3.93
C PHE A 50 0.35 7.91 -3.79
N ALA A 51 -0.42 8.27 -2.74
CA ALA A 51 -0.82 9.64 -2.48
C ALA A 51 0.37 10.57 -2.17
N CYS A 52 1.48 10.04 -1.66
CA CYS A 52 2.71 10.81 -1.48
C CYS A 52 3.35 11.23 -2.81
N ALA A 53 3.07 10.49 -3.89
CA ALA A 53 3.44 10.83 -5.26
C ALA A 53 2.35 11.64 -6.00
N ASP A 54 1.27 12.02 -5.30
CA ASP A 54 0.06 12.66 -5.85
C ASP A 54 -0.68 11.80 -6.87
N GLU A 55 -0.51 10.48 -6.81
CA GLU A 55 -1.21 9.53 -7.65
C GLU A 55 -2.52 9.08 -6.96
N ASP A 56 -3.55 8.79 -7.74
CA ASP A 56 -4.78 8.17 -7.26
C ASP A 56 -4.50 6.74 -6.78
N SER A 57 -4.66 6.52 -5.48
CA SER A 57 -4.35 5.22 -4.85
C SER A 57 -5.19 4.07 -5.41
N PHE A 58 -6.48 4.31 -5.75
CA PHE A 58 -7.33 3.26 -6.33
C PHE A 58 -6.83 2.83 -7.72
N LEU A 59 -6.50 3.79 -8.59
CA LEU A 59 -6.00 3.48 -9.94
C LEU A 59 -4.63 2.79 -9.88
N ALA A 60 -3.75 3.25 -8.99
CA ALA A 60 -2.44 2.65 -8.78
C ALA A 60 -2.54 1.21 -8.25
N VAL A 61 -3.39 0.98 -7.24
CA VAL A 61 -3.64 -0.36 -6.70
C VAL A 61 -4.26 -1.27 -7.77
N ALA A 62 -5.26 -0.81 -8.51
CA ALA A 62 -5.90 -1.61 -9.57
C ALA A 62 -4.90 -2.04 -10.64
N ARG A 63 -3.92 -1.17 -10.98
CA ARG A 63 -2.84 -1.48 -11.92
C ARG A 63 -1.90 -2.57 -11.42
N LEU A 64 -1.53 -2.52 -10.14
CA LEU A 64 -0.48 -3.37 -9.56
C LEU A 64 -1.00 -4.60 -8.80
N ALA A 65 -2.30 -4.65 -8.50
CA ALA A 65 -2.91 -5.73 -7.72
C ALA A 65 -2.58 -7.15 -8.23
N PRO A 66 -2.49 -7.44 -9.54
CA PRO A 66 -2.12 -8.78 -10.01
C PRO A 66 -0.74 -9.26 -9.57
N TYR A 67 0.14 -8.35 -9.16
CA TYR A 67 1.52 -8.66 -8.74
C TYR A 67 1.71 -8.61 -7.23
N ALA A 68 0.66 -8.28 -6.48
CA ALA A 68 0.70 -8.13 -5.03
C ALA A 68 0.98 -9.46 -4.32
N ARG A 69 1.90 -9.46 -3.39
CA ARG A 69 2.18 -10.59 -2.49
C ARG A 69 1.96 -10.24 -1.03
N HIS A 70 2.07 -8.94 -0.70
CA HIS A 70 1.76 -8.36 0.60
C HIS A 70 1.14 -6.99 0.41
N VAL A 71 0.30 -6.55 1.34
CA VAL A 71 -0.35 -5.24 1.30
C VAL A 71 -0.19 -4.54 2.64
N HIS A 72 0.20 -3.27 2.60
CA HIS A 72 0.07 -2.36 3.72
C HIS A 72 -1.20 -1.51 3.54
N ALA A 73 -2.03 -1.50 4.57
CA ALA A 73 -3.13 -0.56 4.70
C ALA A 73 -2.66 0.64 5.50
N LYS A 74 -2.54 1.78 4.83
CA LYS A 74 -2.12 3.07 5.34
C LYS A 74 -3.12 4.13 4.93
N ASP A 75 -3.36 5.13 5.77
CA ASP A 75 -4.25 6.24 5.47
C ASP A 75 -3.62 7.58 5.83
N PHE A 76 -4.01 8.62 5.13
CA PHE A 76 -3.53 9.98 5.32
C PHE A 76 -4.68 10.97 5.42
N ALA A 77 -4.47 12.04 6.17
CA ALA A 77 -5.37 13.18 6.26
C ALA A 77 -4.66 14.47 5.81
N PRO A 78 -5.40 15.50 5.35
CA PRO A 78 -4.82 16.81 5.11
C PRO A 78 -4.19 17.37 6.40
N ALA A 79 -3.11 18.13 6.25
CA ALA A 79 -2.44 18.80 7.36
C ALA A 79 -2.16 20.26 7.03
N VAL A 80 -2.04 21.10 8.07
CA VAL A 80 -1.73 22.54 7.92
C VAL A 80 -0.28 22.81 8.31
N THR A 81 0.17 22.31 9.44
CA THR A 81 1.49 22.62 10.03
C THR A 81 2.38 21.41 10.22
N ASP A 82 1.81 20.28 10.59
CA ASP A 82 2.50 19.02 10.87
C ASP A 82 2.55 18.11 9.62
N GLY A 83 3.17 16.95 9.75
CA GLY A 83 3.20 15.93 8.69
C GLY A 83 4.29 16.16 7.64
N PHE A 84 4.03 15.69 6.43
CA PHE A 84 4.97 15.67 5.31
C PHE A 84 4.41 16.39 4.08
N MET A 85 5.28 16.68 3.10
CA MET A 85 4.88 17.22 1.81
C MET A 85 4.86 16.12 0.76
N THR A 86 3.77 16.02 0.00
CA THR A 86 3.71 15.18 -1.19
C THR A 86 4.64 15.71 -2.28
N ARG A 87 4.86 14.92 -3.32
CA ARG A 87 5.70 15.33 -4.47
C ARG A 87 5.21 16.62 -5.13
N GLY A 88 3.90 16.82 -5.23
CA GLY A 88 3.26 18.01 -5.79
C GLY A 88 3.05 19.16 -4.80
N GLY A 89 3.55 19.03 -3.57
CA GLY A 89 3.53 20.11 -2.58
C GLY A 89 2.27 20.18 -1.71
N ARG A 90 1.42 19.16 -1.68
CA ARG A 90 0.33 19.05 -0.72
C ARG A 90 0.86 18.60 0.64
N ARG A 91 0.37 19.21 1.72
CA ARG A 91 0.73 18.79 3.08
C ARG A 91 -0.26 17.75 3.60
N SER A 92 0.27 16.65 4.08
CA SER A 92 -0.49 15.51 4.60
C SER A 92 0.13 14.98 5.88
N ARG A 93 -0.65 14.28 6.68
CA ARG A 93 -0.21 13.55 7.89
C ARG A 93 -0.81 12.16 7.92
N GLY A 94 -0.21 11.25 8.67
CA GLY A 94 -0.79 9.94 8.91
C GLY A 94 -2.15 10.02 9.60
N ALA A 95 -3.04 9.13 9.23
CA ALA A 95 -4.37 8.98 9.80
C ALA A 95 -4.64 7.51 10.16
N VAL A 96 -5.61 7.29 11.04
CA VAL A 96 -6.14 5.95 11.29
C VAL A 96 -6.86 5.46 10.04
N ILE A 97 -6.67 4.20 9.67
CA ILE A 97 -7.28 3.60 8.49
C ILE A 97 -8.80 3.82 8.49
N GLY A 98 -9.32 4.37 7.40
CA GLY A 98 -10.73 4.69 7.20
C GLY A 98 -11.16 6.05 7.77
N GLU A 99 -10.25 6.82 8.37
CA GLU A 99 -10.50 8.17 8.89
C GLU A 99 -9.81 9.27 8.03
N GLY A 100 -9.05 8.86 7.02
CA GLY A 100 -8.33 9.74 6.11
C GLY A 100 -9.02 9.90 4.75
N PHE A 101 -8.23 10.27 3.74
CA PHE A 101 -8.72 10.50 2.37
C PHE A 101 -8.36 9.36 1.40
N ILE A 102 -7.56 8.36 1.82
CA ILE A 102 -7.24 7.24 0.96
C ILE A 102 -8.51 6.41 0.70
N PRO A 103 -8.84 6.09 -0.55
CA PRO A 103 -10.02 5.30 -0.88
C PRO A 103 -9.81 3.82 -0.55
N VAL A 104 -9.71 3.50 0.76
CA VAL A 104 -9.36 2.16 1.25
C VAL A 104 -10.31 1.09 0.71
N LEU A 105 -11.63 1.31 0.78
CA LEU A 105 -12.61 0.33 0.30
C LEU A 105 -12.50 0.04 -1.21
N PRO A 106 -12.40 1.04 -2.10
CA PRO A 106 -12.11 0.79 -3.52
C PRO A 106 -10.79 0.03 -3.75
N CYS A 107 -9.72 0.35 -3.01
CA CYS A 107 -8.45 -0.37 -3.10
C CYS A 107 -8.60 -1.86 -2.71
N LEU A 108 -9.31 -2.15 -1.61
CA LEU A 108 -9.58 -3.52 -1.18
C LEU A 108 -10.38 -4.31 -2.22
N ARG A 109 -11.38 -3.67 -2.84
CA ARG A 109 -12.16 -4.29 -3.92
C ARG A 109 -11.29 -4.61 -5.15
N ALA A 110 -10.40 -3.71 -5.54
CA ALA A 110 -9.46 -3.93 -6.64
C ALA A 110 -8.52 -5.12 -6.37
N LEU A 111 -7.97 -5.22 -5.15
CA LEU A 111 -7.15 -6.34 -4.71
C LEU A 111 -7.92 -7.66 -4.78
N MET A 112 -9.14 -7.71 -4.22
CA MET A 112 -9.97 -8.92 -4.25
C MET A 112 -10.37 -9.32 -5.68
N HIS A 113 -10.71 -8.34 -6.53
CA HIS A 113 -11.00 -8.59 -7.94
C HIS A 113 -9.81 -9.20 -8.70
N ALA A 114 -8.60 -8.82 -8.34
CA ALA A 114 -7.37 -9.40 -8.87
C ALA A 114 -7.02 -10.77 -8.27
N GLY A 115 -7.83 -11.30 -7.36
CA GLY A 115 -7.60 -12.60 -6.70
C GLY A 115 -6.61 -12.55 -5.54
N TYR A 116 -6.36 -11.37 -4.96
CA TYR A 116 -5.46 -11.26 -3.80
C TYR A 116 -6.07 -11.94 -2.56
N ASP A 117 -5.33 -12.88 -1.98
CA ASP A 117 -5.69 -13.66 -0.80
C ASP A 117 -4.64 -13.61 0.32
N GLY A 118 -3.65 -12.71 0.17
CA GLY A 118 -2.53 -12.54 1.10
C GLY A 118 -2.89 -11.72 2.35
N TYR A 119 -1.86 -11.40 3.13
CA TYR A 119 -2.00 -10.59 4.35
C TYR A 119 -2.10 -9.11 4.04
N ILE A 120 -2.94 -8.40 4.80
CA ILE A 120 -3.03 -6.94 4.81
C ILE A 120 -2.60 -6.46 6.20
N THR A 121 -1.47 -5.78 6.26
CA THR A 121 -0.90 -5.23 7.51
C THR A 121 -1.35 -3.80 7.72
N VAL A 122 -1.76 -3.47 8.94
CA VAL A 122 -2.03 -2.08 9.34
C VAL A 122 -0.71 -1.36 9.50
N GLU A 123 -0.52 -0.25 8.81
CA GLU A 123 0.60 0.65 8.99
C GLU A 123 0.11 2.04 9.40
N TYR A 124 0.54 2.52 10.57
CA TYR A 124 0.11 3.79 11.14
C TYR A 124 1.30 4.74 11.30
N GLU A 125 1.20 5.92 10.71
CA GLU A 125 2.22 6.98 10.77
C GLU A 125 1.64 8.31 11.31
N GLY A 126 0.59 8.24 12.12
CA GLY A 126 -0.01 9.41 12.74
C GLY A 126 0.63 9.80 14.09
N SER A 127 0.09 10.84 14.72
CA SER A 127 0.60 11.41 15.96
C SER A 127 -0.18 11.00 17.23
N GLU A 128 -1.23 10.20 17.09
CA GLU A 128 -1.99 9.68 18.24
C GLU A 128 -1.23 8.54 18.96
N ASP A 129 -1.72 8.09 20.10
CA ASP A 129 -1.18 6.89 20.75
C ASP A 129 -1.20 5.71 19.77
N PRO A 130 -0.05 5.12 19.45
CA PRO A 130 0.03 4.12 18.38
C PRO A 130 -0.80 2.86 18.65
N LEU A 131 -0.87 2.41 19.91
CA LEU A 131 -1.62 1.20 20.27
C LEU A 131 -3.12 1.40 20.06
N ALA A 132 -3.64 2.53 20.51
CA ALA A 132 -5.06 2.88 20.33
C ALA A 132 -5.40 3.09 18.85
N ALA A 133 -4.54 3.81 18.11
CA ALA A 133 -4.72 4.10 16.69
C ALA A 133 -4.68 2.82 15.84
N ILE A 134 -3.74 1.92 16.08
CA ILE A 134 -3.63 0.64 15.37
C ILE A 134 -4.83 -0.27 15.69
N ALA A 135 -5.26 -0.34 16.94
CA ALA A 135 -6.42 -1.13 17.32
C ALA A 135 -7.71 -0.63 16.62
N ARG A 136 -7.92 0.69 16.57
CA ARG A 136 -9.03 1.32 15.87
C ARG A 136 -8.92 1.11 14.35
N GLY A 137 -7.74 1.31 13.78
CA GLY A 137 -7.46 1.09 12.35
C GLY A 137 -7.70 -0.36 11.93
N LYS A 138 -7.31 -1.33 12.76
CA LYS A 138 -7.59 -2.75 12.54
C LYS A 138 -9.10 -3.02 12.51
N ALA A 139 -9.86 -2.48 13.47
CA ALA A 139 -11.32 -2.65 13.51
C ALA A 139 -11.99 -2.04 12.27
N ASN A 140 -11.56 -0.84 11.85
CA ASN A 140 -12.05 -0.19 10.63
C ASN A 140 -11.72 -1.01 9.38
N LEU A 141 -10.48 -1.51 9.26
CA LEU A 141 -10.05 -2.36 8.16
C LEU A 141 -10.88 -3.64 8.07
N GLU A 142 -11.14 -4.31 9.19
CA GLU A 142 -11.98 -5.51 9.23
C GLU A 142 -13.43 -5.24 8.78
N ALA A 143 -13.97 -4.07 9.14
CA ALA A 143 -15.30 -3.64 8.67
C ALA A 143 -15.31 -3.35 7.17
N LEU A 144 -14.28 -2.69 6.65
CA LEU A 144 -14.13 -2.41 5.22
C LEU A 144 -13.92 -3.69 4.39
N LEU A 145 -13.16 -4.66 4.92
CA LEU A 145 -12.96 -5.96 4.28
C LEU A 145 -14.28 -6.75 4.14
N LYS A 146 -15.19 -6.66 5.12
CA LYS A 146 -16.52 -7.26 5.02
C LYS A 146 -17.35 -6.62 3.90
N GLN A 147 -17.24 -5.30 3.72
CA GLN A 147 -17.94 -4.55 2.67
C GLN A 147 -17.30 -4.73 1.28
N ALA A 148 -16.03 -5.11 1.22
CA ALA A 148 -15.31 -5.30 -0.03
C ALA A 148 -15.62 -6.64 -0.69
N LYS A 149 -16.06 -7.64 0.07
CA LYS A 149 -16.43 -8.97 -0.47
C LYS A 149 -17.56 -8.84 -1.50
N PRO A 150 -17.46 -9.51 -2.65
CA PRO A 150 -18.58 -9.62 -3.57
C PRO A 150 -19.74 -10.35 -2.87
N GLU A 151 -20.97 -9.94 -3.21
CA GLU A 151 -22.21 -10.63 -2.78
C GLU A 151 -22.31 -12.02 -3.38
#